data_60dd386f12a8415a01d0c0ddbff53221
#
_entry.id   60dd386f12a8415a01d0c0ddbff53221
#
_cell.length_a   1.000
_cell.length_b   1.000
_cell.length_c   1.000
_cell.angle_alpha   90.00
_cell.angle_beta   90.00
_cell.angle_gamma   90.00
#
_symmetry.space_group_name_H-M   'P 1'
#
loop_
_entity.id
_entity.type
_entity.pdbx_description
1 polymer ?
#
loop_
_entity_poly.entity_id
_entity_poly.type
_entity_poly.pdbx_seq_one_letter_code
_entity_poly.pdbx_strand_id
1 'polypeptide(L)'
;MVREEMETEKKNAVPEEITEEPEAPEEPEKPRKSRMDGIQRQAFLLTINNPQKYDMGHEKIKQSLVLGFPTLKFFCMADEIGEKGTYHTHVYLHFNSRVRIGKIKKYFPSAHIDIANGTAKNNVEYVKKSGKWKDTDKAETSVPNTYEEWGKMPTQKGRRSDLEDLMQMVEAGYTVTEILQ
;
A
#
# COMPACT_ATOMS: atom_id res chain seq x y z
N MET A 1 57.56 14.27 -79.32
CA MET A 1 56.88 14.75 -78.08
C MET A 1 55.46 14.19 -78.08
N VAL A 2 55.30 13.01 -77.50
CA VAL A 2 53.97 12.38 -77.42
C VAL A 2 53.91 11.88 -75.98
N ARG A 3 52.87 12.33 -75.25
CA ARG A 3 52.60 11.93 -73.86
C ARG A 3 51.76 10.68 -73.90
N GLU A 4 52.19 9.65 -73.17
CA GLU A 4 51.45 8.47 -72.88
C GLU A 4 50.44 8.78 -71.74
N GLU A 5 49.18 8.48 -71.99
CA GLU A 5 48.09 8.49 -71.03
C GLU A 5 48.00 7.10 -70.36
N MET A 6 48.25 7.04 -69.10
CA MET A 6 48.02 5.82 -68.28
C MET A 6 46.55 5.77 -67.83
N GLU A 7 45.79 4.82 -68.32
CA GLU A 7 44.47 4.43 -67.81
C GLU A 7 44.62 3.70 -66.46
N THR A 8 43.97 4.24 -65.47
CA THR A 8 43.85 3.56 -64.22
C THR A 8 42.53 2.81 -64.13
N GLU A 9 42.63 1.49 -64.07
CA GLU A 9 41.48 0.59 -63.81
C GLU A 9 40.83 0.87 -62.47
N LYS A 10 39.54 1.24 -62.47
CA LYS A 10 38.70 1.26 -61.28
C LYS A 10 38.24 -0.16 -60.98
N LYS A 11 38.76 -0.74 -59.89
CA LYS A 11 38.19 -1.94 -59.32
C LYS A 11 36.82 -1.60 -58.69
N ASN A 12 35.76 -2.23 -59.23
CA ASN A 12 34.44 -2.26 -58.63
C ASN A 12 34.46 -3.07 -57.35
N ALA A 13 34.31 -2.38 -56.19
CA ALA A 13 34.01 -3.02 -54.91
C ALA A 13 32.51 -3.33 -54.89
N VAL A 14 32.16 -4.59 -54.75
CA VAL A 14 30.82 -5.08 -54.46
C VAL A 14 30.46 -4.71 -53.02
N PRO A 15 29.30 -4.09 -52.73
CA PRO A 15 28.88 -3.87 -51.35
C PRO A 15 28.56 -5.21 -50.70
N GLU A 16 29.18 -5.51 -49.55
CA GLU A 16 28.77 -6.61 -48.67
C GLU A 16 27.36 -6.31 -48.13
N GLU A 17 26.41 -7.14 -48.48
CA GLU A 17 25.05 -7.16 -47.98
C GLU A 17 25.09 -7.60 -46.54
N ILE A 18 24.96 -6.63 -45.59
CA ILE A 18 24.81 -6.91 -44.16
C ILE A 18 23.43 -7.52 -43.97
N THR A 19 23.36 -8.83 -43.90
CA THR A 19 22.16 -9.54 -43.47
C THR A 19 22.01 -9.33 -41.95
N GLU A 20 21.19 -8.35 -41.57
CA GLU A 20 20.72 -8.24 -40.16
C GLU A 20 19.85 -9.48 -39.86
N GLU A 21 20.34 -10.37 -39.00
CA GLU A 21 19.52 -11.42 -38.43
C GLU A 21 18.41 -10.76 -37.61
N PRO A 22 17.15 -11.20 -37.73
CA PRO A 22 16.07 -10.65 -36.91
C PRO A 22 16.35 -10.93 -35.44
N GLU A 23 16.52 -9.86 -34.63
CA GLU A 23 16.60 -9.96 -33.18
C GLU A 23 15.38 -10.73 -32.66
N ALA A 24 15.63 -11.79 -31.89
CA ALA A 24 14.58 -12.56 -31.24
C ALA A 24 13.77 -11.62 -30.32
N PRO A 25 12.43 -11.75 -30.28
CA PRO A 25 11.62 -10.90 -29.44
C PRO A 25 12.08 -11.02 -27.97
N GLU A 26 12.48 -9.90 -27.38
CA GLU A 26 12.86 -9.84 -25.98
C GLU A 26 11.68 -10.31 -25.12
N GLU A 27 11.87 -11.39 -24.36
CA GLU A 27 10.88 -11.82 -23.36
C GLU A 27 10.66 -10.67 -22.38
N PRO A 28 9.38 -10.34 -22.01
CA PRO A 28 9.10 -9.27 -21.09
C PRO A 28 9.83 -9.51 -19.77
N GLU A 29 10.75 -8.62 -19.42
CA GLU A 29 11.49 -8.71 -18.16
C GLU A 29 10.53 -8.85 -16.99
N LYS A 30 10.65 -9.96 -16.24
CA LYS A 30 9.88 -10.17 -15.01
C LYS A 30 10.20 -9.03 -14.05
N PRO A 31 9.18 -8.33 -13.49
CA PRO A 31 9.41 -7.18 -12.64
C PRO A 31 10.36 -7.53 -11.49
N ARG A 32 11.47 -6.82 -11.40
CA ARG A 32 12.49 -7.03 -10.36
C ARG A 32 11.85 -6.83 -8.98
N LYS A 33 11.84 -7.87 -8.16
CA LYS A 33 11.29 -7.83 -6.80
C LYS A 33 12.05 -6.78 -5.99
N SER A 34 11.35 -5.77 -5.51
CA SER A 34 11.92 -4.77 -4.60
C SER A 34 12.36 -5.45 -3.29
N ARG A 35 13.44 -4.96 -2.67
CA ARG A 35 13.89 -5.38 -1.33
C ARG A 35 12.75 -5.30 -0.29
N MET A 36 11.84 -4.35 -0.47
CA MET A 36 10.65 -4.15 0.37
C MET A 36 9.62 -5.27 0.26
N ASP A 37 9.51 -5.96 -0.88
CA ASP A 37 8.46 -6.96 -1.14
C ASP A 37 8.55 -8.18 -0.22
N GLY A 38 9.74 -8.47 0.32
CA GLY A 38 9.99 -9.54 1.29
C GLY A 38 9.58 -9.21 2.72
N ILE A 39 9.40 -7.94 3.07
CA ILE A 39 9.06 -7.52 4.43
C ILE A 39 7.69 -8.03 4.83
N GLN A 40 7.60 -8.58 6.04
CA GLN A 40 6.37 -9.12 6.61
C GLN A 40 5.99 -8.37 7.89
N ARG A 41 4.75 -7.89 7.98
CA ARG A 41 4.19 -7.24 9.18
C ARG A 41 2.71 -7.60 9.34
N GLN A 42 2.16 -7.29 10.50
CA GLN A 42 0.73 -7.48 10.79
C GLN A 42 -0.11 -6.24 10.48
N ALA A 43 0.52 -5.07 10.39
CA ALA A 43 -0.20 -3.83 10.16
C ALA A 43 0.49 -2.96 9.13
N PHE A 44 -0.32 -2.34 8.26
CA PHE A 44 0.14 -1.47 7.18
C PHE A 44 -0.78 -0.26 7.06
N LEU A 45 -0.21 0.82 6.52
CA LEU A 45 -0.94 1.99 6.08
C LEU A 45 -0.74 2.14 4.57
N LEU A 46 -1.83 2.20 3.82
CA LEU A 46 -1.82 2.39 2.38
C LEU A 46 -2.28 3.81 2.05
N THR A 47 -1.66 4.41 1.04
CA THR A 47 -2.13 5.64 0.40
C THR A 47 -2.34 5.35 -1.06
N ILE A 48 -3.61 5.41 -1.52
CA ILE A 48 -4.00 5.16 -2.90
C ILE A 48 -4.32 6.51 -3.54
N ASN A 49 -3.41 7.02 -4.36
CA ASN A 49 -3.58 8.29 -5.04
C ASN A 49 -4.54 8.14 -6.24
N ASN A 50 -5.48 9.08 -6.37
CA ASN A 50 -6.48 9.12 -7.44
C ASN A 50 -7.16 7.75 -7.67
N PRO A 51 -7.81 7.16 -6.64
CA PRO A 51 -8.35 5.81 -6.70
C PRO A 51 -9.30 5.60 -7.89
N GLN A 52 -10.05 6.62 -8.29
CA GLN A 52 -10.96 6.55 -9.44
C GLN A 52 -10.24 6.26 -10.76
N LYS A 53 -9.00 6.72 -10.93
CA LYS A 53 -8.17 6.42 -12.12
C LYS A 53 -7.91 4.93 -12.33
N TYR A 54 -7.93 4.17 -11.24
CA TYR A 54 -7.58 2.75 -11.22
C TYR A 54 -8.79 1.86 -10.89
N ASP A 55 -10.00 2.40 -10.95
CA ASP A 55 -11.21 1.71 -10.51
C ASP A 55 -11.08 1.12 -9.09
N MET A 56 -10.49 1.91 -8.19
CA MET A 56 -10.17 1.52 -6.80
C MET A 56 -10.98 2.35 -5.80
N GLY A 57 -12.30 2.51 -6.05
CA GLY A 57 -13.21 3.08 -5.06
C GLY A 57 -13.32 2.21 -3.80
N HIS A 58 -13.94 2.73 -2.74
CA HIS A 58 -14.04 2.08 -1.43
C HIS A 58 -14.58 0.65 -1.50
N GLU A 59 -15.64 0.42 -2.27
CA GLU A 59 -16.24 -0.93 -2.42
C GLU A 59 -15.25 -1.91 -3.06
N LYS A 60 -14.49 -1.48 -4.07
CA LYS A 60 -13.48 -2.30 -4.72
C LYS A 60 -12.30 -2.60 -3.79
N ILE A 61 -11.85 -1.61 -3.01
CA ILE A 61 -10.83 -1.80 -1.98
C ILE A 61 -11.30 -2.84 -0.98
N LYS A 62 -12.52 -2.70 -0.45
CA LYS A 62 -13.13 -3.62 0.51
C LYS A 62 -13.22 -5.05 -0.04
N GLN A 63 -13.74 -5.23 -1.25
CA GLN A 63 -13.79 -6.55 -1.91
C GLN A 63 -12.40 -7.17 -2.04
N SER A 64 -11.43 -6.40 -2.53
CA SER A 64 -10.05 -6.86 -2.71
C SER A 64 -9.41 -7.30 -1.38
N LEU A 65 -9.70 -6.59 -0.30
CA LEU A 65 -9.20 -6.90 1.03
C LEU A 65 -9.86 -8.15 1.61
N VAL A 66 -11.18 -8.21 1.60
CA VAL A 66 -11.94 -9.32 2.21
C VAL A 66 -11.69 -10.63 1.47
N LEU A 67 -11.69 -10.61 0.12
CA LEU A 67 -11.48 -11.81 -0.69
C LEU A 67 -10.01 -12.22 -0.80
N GLY A 68 -9.09 -11.25 -0.84
CA GLY A 68 -7.67 -11.50 -1.07
C GLY A 68 -6.88 -11.89 0.18
N PHE A 69 -7.39 -11.58 1.38
CA PHE A 69 -6.63 -11.72 2.62
C PHE A 69 -7.43 -12.44 3.73
N PRO A 70 -7.41 -13.79 3.75
CA PRO A 70 -8.14 -14.58 4.75
C PRO A 70 -7.75 -14.27 6.21
N THR A 71 -6.55 -13.73 6.43
CA THR A 71 -6.06 -13.35 7.78
C THR A 71 -6.36 -11.89 8.15
N LEU A 72 -7.11 -11.17 7.32
CA LEU A 72 -7.55 -9.83 7.61
C LEU A 72 -8.44 -9.83 8.87
N LYS A 73 -8.10 -8.98 9.81
CA LYS A 73 -8.83 -8.83 11.08
C LYS A 73 -9.65 -7.55 11.12
N PHE A 74 -9.04 -6.48 10.63
CA PHE A 74 -9.63 -5.15 10.65
C PHE A 74 -9.03 -4.28 9.55
N PHE A 75 -9.83 -3.40 8.99
CA PHE A 75 -9.36 -2.24 8.25
C PHE A 75 -10.27 -1.04 8.50
N CYS A 76 -9.72 0.13 8.31
CA CYS A 76 -10.50 1.35 8.12
C CYS A 76 -9.90 2.17 6.98
N MET A 77 -10.74 2.99 6.33
CA MET A 77 -10.33 3.87 5.24
C MET A 77 -11.10 5.18 5.28
N ALA A 78 -10.49 6.20 4.74
CA ALA A 78 -11.09 7.51 4.53
C ALA A 78 -10.38 8.24 3.40
N ASP A 79 -11.09 9.16 2.77
CA ASP A 79 -10.55 9.98 1.70
C ASP A 79 -9.98 11.30 2.21
N GLU A 80 -8.98 11.78 1.49
CA GLU A 80 -8.25 13.00 1.80
C GLU A 80 -7.88 13.73 0.50
N ILE A 81 -7.85 15.06 0.56
CA ILE A 81 -7.33 15.90 -0.52
C ILE A 81 -6.03 16.51 -0.02
N GLY A 82 -4.90 16.07 -0.56
CA GLY A 82 -3.59 16.57 -0.18
C GLY A 82 -3.39 18.04 -0.54
N GLU A 83 -2.37 18.68 0.04
CA GLU A 83 -2.05 20.09 -0.14
C GLU A 83 -1.98 20.57 -1.61
N LYS A 84 -1.60 19.65 -2.52
CA LYS A 84 -1.54 19.93 -3.97
C LYS A 84 -2.85 19.58 -4.72
N GLY A 85 -3.95 19.36 -4.00
CA GLY A 85 -5.23 19.00 -4.58
C GLY A 85 -5.32 17.53 -5.05
N THR A 86 -4.36 16.69 -4.72
CA THR A 86 -4.40 15.27 -5.07
C THR A 86 -5.38 14.54 -4.17
N TYR A 87 -6.41 13.93 -4.77
CA TYR A 87 -7.34 13.08 -4.06
C TYR A 87 -6.70 11.71 -3.78
N HIS A 88 -6.79 11.24 -2.55
CA HIS A 88 -6.28 9.92 -2.17
C HIS A 88 -7.10 9.27 -1.06
N THR A 89 -7.06 7.94 -1.01
CA THR A 89 -7.67 7.16 0.06
C THR A 89 -6.58 6.62 0.96
N HIS A 90 -6.65 6.90 2.25
CA HIS A 90 -5.86 6.24 3.28
C HIS A 90 -6.56 4.97 3.75
N VAL A 91 -5.81 3.87 3.83
CA VAL A 91 -6.33 2.59 4.32
C VAL A 91 -5.40 2.04 5.38
N TYR A 92 -5.88 1.88 6.60
CA TYR A 92 -5.18 1.14 7.66
C TYR A 92 -5.60 -0.32 7.62
N LEU A 93 -4.63 -1.24 7.60
CA LEU A 93 -4.85 -2.70 7.56
C LEU A 93 -4.26 -3.35 8.80
N HIS A 94 -4.99 -4.28 9.40
CA HIS A 94 -4.49 -5.13 10.46
C HIS A 94 -4.86 -6.60 10.22
N PHE A 95 -3.85 -7.47 10.28
CA PHE A 95 -3.97 -8.91 10.03
C PHE A 95 -3.75 -9.71 11.32
N ASN A 96 -4.36 -10.89 11.42
CA ASN A 96 -4.09 -11.84 12.49
C ASN A 96 -2.67 -12.44 12.43
N SER A 97 -2.11 -12.55 11.23
CA SER A 97 -0.76 -13.04 10.96
C SER A 97 0.03 -12.05 10.11
N ARG A 98 1.36 -12.24 10.04
CA ARG A 98 2.20 -11.39 9.19
C ARG A 98 1.92 -11.61 7.72
N VAL A 99 1.79 -10.52 6.97
CA VAL A 99 1.60 -10.51 5.52
C VAL A 99 2.80 -9.84 4.84
N ARG A 100 3.19 -10.32 3.67
CA ARG A 100 4.27 -9.71 2.86
C ARG A 100 3.76 -8.48 2.13
N ILE A 101 4.57 -7.42 2.08
CA ILE A 101 4.29 -6.22 1.28
C ILE A 101 4.05 -6.60 -0.19
N GLY A 102 4.85 -7.51 -0.75
CA GLY A 102 4.68 -7.97 -2.12
C GLY A 102 3.32 -8.63 -2.41
N LYS A 103 2.66 -9.23 -1.39
CA LYS A 103 1.28 -9.70 -1.55
C LYS A 103 0.31 -8.52 -1.63
N ILE A 104 0.48 -7.50 -0.79
CA ILE A 104 -0.39 -6.31 -0.80
C ILE A 104 -0.25 -5.57 -2.13
N LYS A 105 0.98 -5.38 -2.64
CA LYS A 105 1.25 -4.74 -3.93
C LYS A 105 0.56 -5.42 -5.12
N LYS A 106 0.35 -6.74 -5.07
CA LYS A 106 -0.38 -7.44 -6.15
C LYS A 106 -1.84 -7.01 -6.24
N TYR A 107 -2.47 -6.70 -5.10
CA TYR A 107 -3.85 -6.24 -5.06
C TYR A 107 -3.97 -4.72 -5.23
N PHE A 108 -2.94 -3.98 -4.81
CA PHE A 108 -2.89 -2.52 -4.82
C PHE A 108 -1.59 -2.02 -5.45
N PRO A 109 -1.39 -2.22 -6.76
CA PRO A 109 -0.12 -1.92 -7.44
C PRO A 109 0.23 -0.43 -7.45
N SER A 110 -0.77 0.44 -7.45
CA SER A 110 -0.60 1.90 -7.43
C SER A 110 -0.50 2.49 -6.00
N ALA A 111 -0.70 1.68 -4.96
CA ALA A 111 -0.67 2.16 -3.59
C ALA A 111 0.77 2.38 -3.08
N HIS A 112 0.98 3.48 -2.37
CA HIS A 112 2.11 3.60 -1.46
C HIS A 112 1.81 2.78 -0.20
N ILE A 113 2.75 1.95 0.24
CA ILE A 113 2.56 1.01 1.35
C ILE A 113 3.61 1.27 2.40
N ASP A 114 3.17 1.70 3.58
CA ASP A 114 3.99 1.89 4.77
C ASP A 114 3.71 0.82 5.81
N ILE A 115 4.73 0.53 6.64
CA ILE A 115 4.54 -0.25 7.85
C ILE A 115 3.84 0.65 8.87
N ALA A 116 2.66 0.23 9.34
CA ALA A 116 1.95 0.98 10.35
C ALA A 116 2.70 0.93 11.69
N ASN A 117 3.06 2.11 12.19
CA ASN A 117 3.72 2.29 13.47
C ASN A 117 2.70 2.69 14.55
N GLY A 118 3.03 2.38 15.81
CA GLY A 118 2.16 2.70 16.93
C GLY A 118 0.99 1.72 17.10
N THR A 119 -0.02 2.14 17.86
CA THR A 119 -1.19 1.30 18.18
C THR A 119 -2.23 1.33 17.07
N ALA A 120 -3.11 0.32 17.01
CA ALA A 120 -4.25 0.33 16.11
C ALA A 120 -5.11 1.58 16.31
N LYS A 121 -5.36 1.97 17.55
CA LYS A 121 -6.11 3.18 17.90
C LYS A 121 -5.48 4.43 17.25
N ASN A 122 -4.16 4.61 17.38
CA ASN A 122 -3.46 5.76 16.79
C ASN A 122 -3.58 5.82 15.27
N ASN A 123 -3.53 4.65 14.61
CA ASN A 123 -3.68 4.58 13.15
C ASN A 123 -5.12 4.84 12.70
N VAL A 124 -6.11 4.34 13.44
CA VAL A 124 -7.53 4.65 13.20
C VAL A 124 -7.80 6.15 13.37
N GLU A 125 -7.30 6.74 14.47
CA GLU A 125 -7.40 8.20 14.70
C GLU A 125 -6.74 9.01 13.57
N TYR A 126 -5.61 8.53 13.04
CA TYR A 126 -4.94 9.16 11.90
C TYR A 126 -5.81 9.11 10.64
N VAL A 127 -6.34 7.95 10.28
CA VAL A 127 -7.20 7.79 9.09
C VAL A 127 -8.49 8.60 9.24
N LYS A 128 -9.11 8.58 10.43
CA LYS A 128 -10.35 9.29 10.73
C LYS A 128 -10.14 10.80 10.98
N LYS A 129 -8.89 11.27 11.08
CA LYS A 129 -8.52 12.64 11.51
C LYS A 129 -9.20 13.03 12.83
N SER A 130 -9.18 12.13 13.80
CA SER A 130 -9.75 12.32 15.13
C SER A 130 -8.67 12.26 16.23
N GLY A 131 -9.07 12.41 17.50
CA GLY A 131 -8.14 12.45 18.62
C GLY A 131 -7.11 13.58 18.45
N LYS A 132 -5.82 13.25 18.55
CA LYS A 132 -4.73 14.24 18.42
C LYS A 132 -4.61 14.89 17.03
N TRP A 133 -5.28 14.37 16.00
CA TRP A 133 -5.23 14.88 14.64
C TRP A 133 -6.35 15.87 14.32
N LYS A 134 -7.37 15.99 15.23
CA LYS A 134 -8.57 16.78 14.99
C LYS A 134 -8.29 18.28 14.80
N ASP A 135 -7.29 18.80 15.52
CA ASP A 135 -6.97 20.23 15.55
C ASP A 135 -5.64 20.52 14.81
N THR A 136 -5.32 19.72 13.80
CA THR A 136 -4.13 19.88 12.97
C THR A 136 -4.50 20.21 11.54
N ASP A 137 -3.59 20.81 10.77
CA ASP A 137 -3.74 21.08 9.33
C ASP A 137 -4.16 19.84 8.54
N LYS A 138 -3.84 18.64 9.06
CA LYS A 138 -4.26 17.36 8.48
C LYS A 138 -5.75 17.08 8.60
N ALA A 139 -6.46 17.71 9.52
CA ALA A 139 -7.92 17.57 9.61
C ALA A 139 -8.63 18.31 8.47
N GLU A 140 -8.07 19.42 8.02
CA GLU A 140 -8.64 20.24 6.94
C GLU A 140 -8.62 19.52 5.58
N THR A 141 -7.70 18.57 5.39
CA THR A 141 -7.58 17.79 4.16
C THR A 141 -8.56 16.62 4.07
N SER A 142 -9.25 16.28 5.17
CA SER A 142 -10.20 15.15 5.24
C SER A 142 -11.48 15.43 4.43
N VAL A 143 -11.90 14.45 3.65
CA VAL A 143 -13.19 14.50 2.96
C VAL A 143 -14.28 14.01 3.92
N PRO A 144 -15.29 14.83 4.25
CA PRO A 144 -16.33 14.45 5.20
C PRO A 144 -17.12 13.22 4.75
N ASN A 145 -17.57 12.41 5.73
CA ASN A 145 -18.44 11.25 5.51
C ASN A 145 -17.86 10.12 4.64
N THR A 146 -16.54 10.06 4.47
CA THR A 146 -15.87 9.00 3.71
C THR A 146 -15.25 7.91 4.60
N TYR A 147 -15.28 8.08 5.92
CA TYR A 147 -14.72 7.08 6.83
C TYR A 147 -15.57 5.81 6.85
N GLU A 148 -14.91 4.69 6.59
CA GLU A 148 -15.47 3.34 6.67
C GLU A 148 -14.55 2.41 7.44
N GLU A 149 -15.13 1.41 8.12
CA GLU A 149 -14.38 0.38 8.79
C GLU A 149 -15.02 -1.00 8.63
N TRP A 150 -14.23 -2.04 8.76
CA TRP A 150 -14.66 -3.42 8.71
C TRP A 150 -13.88 -4.30 9.68
N GLY A 151 -14.58 -5.24 10.29
CA GLY A 151 -14.00 -6.22 11.21
C GLY A 151 -13.91 -5.73 12.65
N LYS A 152 -13.11 -6.40 13.48
CA LYS A 152 -12.95 -6.06 14.89
C LYS A 152 -11.58 -5.42 15.12
N MET A 153 -11.59 -4.17 15.58
CA MET A 153 -10.36 -3.44 15.90
C MET A 153 -9.51 -4.26 16.90
N PRO A 154 -8.21 -4.41 16.64
CA PRO A 154 -7.32 -5.14 17.53
C PRO A 154 -7.15 -4.38 18.85
N THR A 155 -7.31 -5.07 19.94
CA THR A 155 -6.95 -4.58 21.26
C THR A 155 -5.43 -4.47 21.40
N GLN A 156 -4.94 -3.55 22.21
CA GLN A 156 -3.49 -3.41 22.44
C GLN A 156 -2.92 -4.71 23.02
N LYS A 157 -1.87 -5.25 22.39
CA LYS A 157 -1.08 -6.33 23.01
C LYS A 157 -0.47 -5.81 24.31
N GLY A 158 -0.73 -6.48 25.41
CA GLY A 158 -0.19 -6.14 26.72
C GLY A 158 -1.16 -5.43 27.67
N ARG A 159 -2.34 -5.01 27.21
CA ARG A 159 -3.44 -4.72 28.13
C ARG A 159 -4.11 -6.05 28.47
N ARG A 160 -3.97 -6.48 29.69
CA ARG A 160 -4.71 -7.64 30.18
C ARG A 160 -6.18 -7.26 30.12
N SER A 161 -6.98 -8.03 29.40
CA SER A 161 -8.44 -7.88 29.38
C SER A 161 -9.03 -8.02 30.80
N ASP A 162 -8.38 -8.88 31.60
CA ASP A 162 -8.66 -9.05 33.00
C ASP A 162 -8.52 -7.75 33.84
N LEU A 163 -7.56 -6.88 33.49
CA LEU A 163 -7.39 -5.59 34.17
C LEU A 163 -8.46 -4.57 33.78
N GLU A 164 -8.87 -4.54 32.50
CA GLU A 164 -9.99 -3.69 32.05
C GLU A 164 -11.32 -4.15 32.66
N ASP A 165 -11.55 -5.46 32.70
CA ASP A 165 -12.73 -6.05 33.31
C ASP A 165 -12.76 -5.78 34.81
N LEU A 166 -11.60 -5.89 35.49
CA LEU A 166 -11.45 -5.52 36.91
C LEU A 166 -11.72 -4.03 37.16
N MET A 167 -11.20 -3.13 36.31
CA MET A 167 -11.46 -1.70 36.44
C MET A 167 -12.95 -1.38 36.26
N GLN A 168 -13.61 -1.99 35.27
CA GLN A 168 -15.06 -1.83 35.09
C GLN A 168 -15.86 -2.34 36.29
N MET A 169 -15.47 -3.47 36.89
CA MET A 169 -16.12 -3.99 38.10
C MET A 169 -15.94 -3.05 39.29
N VAL A 170 -14.74 -2.47 39.44
CA VAL A 170 -14.49 -1.46 40.48
C VAL A 170 -15.30 -0.18 40.24
N GLU A 171 -15.37 0.32 39.02
CA GLU A 171 -16.18 1.48 38.62
C GLU A 171 -17.69 1.22 38.81
N ALA A 172 -18.13 -0.03 38.61
CA ALA A 172 -19.50 -0.47 38.86
C ALA A 172 -19.79 -0.70 40.36
N GLY A 173 -18.80 -0.49 41.27
CA GLY A 173 -18.95 -0.56 42.71
C GLY A 173 -18.82 -1.95 43.32
N TYR A 174 -18.28 -2.94 42.58
CA TYR A 174 -17.99 -4.26 43.11
C TYR A 174 -16.87 -4.20 44.16
N THR A 175 -17.05 -4.91 45.27
CA THR A 175 -16.03 -5.04 46.30
C THR A 175 -14.93 -6.03 45.91
N VAL A 176 -13.74 -5.93 46.51
CA VAL A 176 -12.63 -6.84 46.26
C VAL A 176 -13.02 -8.31 46.45
N THR A 177 -13.91 -8.60 47.40
CA THR A 177 -14.39 -9.96 47.69
C THR A 177 -15.26 -10.51 46.57
N GLU A 178 -16.08 -9.66 45.94
CA GLU A 178 -16.95 -10.05 44.81
C GLU A 178 -16.14 -10.22 43.50
N ILE A 179 -15.02 -9.51 43.38
CA ILE A 179 -14.14 -9.60 42.19
C ILE A 179 -13.28 -10.87 42.23
N LEU A 180 -12.99 -11.43 43.40
CA LEU A 180 -12.11 -12.59 43.59
C LEU A 180 -12.84 -13.95 43.67
N GLN A 181 -14.16 -13.98 43.51
CA GLN A 181 -14.96 -15.21 43.41
C GLN A 181 -15.07 -15.69 41.97
#